data_51ea1d2b6daf2e47cbce154a698df41f
#
_entry.id   51ea1d2b6daf2e47cbce154a698df41f
#
_cell.length_a   1.000
_cell.length_b   1.000
_cell.length_c   1.000
_cell.angle_alpha   90.00
_cell.angle_beta   90.00
_cell.angle_gamma   90.00
#
_symmetry.space_group_name_H-M   'P 1'
#
loop_
_entity.id
_entity.type
_entity.pdbx_description
1 polymer ?
#
loop_
_entity_poly.entity_id
_entity_poly.type
_entity_poly.pdbx_seq_one_letter_code
_entity_poly.pdbx_strand_id
1 'polypeptide(L)'
;HATCAGAPEMFIKVEEDGLYYFGVEADDTGSISIANEKLCEKDGTPPNGKLNIQTEMIGLKAGYYKVALSYTNNAYTPVSNNAAAFNVTMDREPIQAGKYEGNSTMKREFSPSPKIKLWTIESESTITCEESKKVELEFEKPVPTYVEEIGACETKSILPRICVTVCRDDTEDVWRCRVVSASAGGKITIYQDYSRDPFLNPPVNEQEAIDAVNEMNAYQDRGKVGAWHTSAASLAHEEHHRRELEDAYKFYWKELDIQGELERNTIPCFGMSMDNAIHYMEQFAISSARELYDKVVAYILRLPDESNSRPYCAGQEVLNEATAHVIRLADTMGWSNVPRGI
;
A
#
# COMPACT_ATOMS: atom_id res chain seq x y z
N HIS A 1 -27.65 -5.44 -3.32
CA HIS A 1 -26.68 -5.63 -2.23
C HIS A 1 -25.74 -4.43 -2.23
N ALA A 2 -26.01 -3.43 -1.38
CA ALA A 2 -25.05 -2.39 -1.05
C ALA A 2 -24.35 -2.84 0.22
N THR A 3 -23.23 -3.54 0.07
CA THR A 3 -22.27 -3.73 1.16
C THR A 3 -21.44 -2.47 1.25
N CYS A 4 -21.62 -1.66 2.29
CA CYS A 4 -20.64 -0.64 2.66
C CYS A 4 -19.40 -1.37 3.19
N ALA A 5 -18.49 -1.73 2.30
CA ALA A 5 -17.16 -2.16 2.66
C ALA A 5 -16.36 -0.90 3.05
N GLY A 6 -16.00 -0.81 4.31
CA GLY A 6 -15.24 0.29 4.88
C GLY A 6 -16.03 1.06 5.93
N ALA A 7 -16.49 0.38 6.99
CA ALA A 7 -16.93 1.10 8.16
C ALA A 7 -15.75 1.92 8.72
N PRO A 8 -15.91 3.24 8.96
CA PRO A 8 -14.86 4.01 9.57
C PRO A 8 -14.51 3.40 10.93
N GLU A 9 -13.24 3.20 11.19
CA GLU A 9 -12.79 2.81 12.50
C GLU A 9 -13.08 3.95 13.46
N MET A 10 -13.90 3.67 14.47
CA MET A 10 -14.26 4.65 15.47
C MET A 10 -13.65 4.25 16.81
N PHE A 11 -13.27 5.27 17.58
CA PHE A 11 -12.84 5.08 18.95
C PHE A 11 -13.82 5.77 19.89
N ILE A 12 -14.16 5.09 20.98
CA ILE A 12 -14.91 5.68 22.08
C ILE A 12 -13.97 5.96 23.25
N LYS A 13 -14.16 7.10 23.88
CA LYS A 13 -13.48 7.43 25.14
C LYS A 13 -14.35 7.05 26.31
N VAL A 14 -13.82 6.20 27.18
CA VAL A 14 -14.39 5.85 28.48
C VAL A 14 -13.67 6.67 29.54
N GLU A 15 -14.37 7.54 30.22
CA GLU A 15 -13.74 8.50 31.14
C GLU A 15 -13.48 7.93 32.53
N GLU A 16 -14.24 6.94 32.95
CA GLU A 16 -14.14 6.34 34.27
C GLU A 16 -14.37 4.83 34.23
N ASP A 17 -13.71 4.09 35.12
CA ASP A 17 -13.98 2.67 35.31
C ASP A 17 -15.45 2.43 35.65
N GLY A 18 -16.07 1.43 35.02
CA GLY A 18 -17.44 1.11 35.32
C GLY A 18 -18.12 0.18 34.35
N LEU A 19 -19.42 -0.01 34.59
CA LEU A 19 -20.29 -0.74 33.66
C LEU A 19 -20.88 0.23 32.64
N TYR A 20 -20.85 -0.21 31.41
CA TYR A 20 -21.38 0.54 30.28
C TYR A 20 -22.34 -0.33 29.51
N TYR A 21 -23.44 0.26 29.10
CA TYR A 21 -24.49 -0.38 28.31
C TYR A 21 -24.34 0.11 26.86
N PHE A 22 -24.35 -0.84 25.95
CA PHE A 22 -24.33 -0.56 24.51
C PHE A 22 -25.64 -1.05 23.91
N GLY A 23 -26.22 -0.23 23.05
CA GLY A 23 -27.42 -0.59 22.31
C GLY A 23 -27.19 -0.44 20.81
N VAL A 24 -27.62 -1.44 20.06
CA VAL A 24 -27.66 -1.42 18.60
C VAL A 24 -29.10 -1.49 18.14
N GLU A 25 -29.50 -0.51 17.39
CA GLU A 25 -30.80 -0.41 16.75
C GLU A 25 -30.59 -0.39 15.23
N ALA A 26 -31.16 -1.35 14.53
CA ALA A 26 -31.01 -1.49 13.10
C ALA A 26 -32.32 -1.92 12.46
N ASP A 27 -32.56 -1.48 11.23
CA ASP A 27 -33.73 -1.88 10.46
C ASP A 27 -33.65 -3.36 10.09
N ASP A 28 -32.51 -3.81 9.51
CA ASP A 28 -32.27 -5.24 9.26
C ASP A 28 -31.25 -5.81 10.26
N THR A 29 -29.99 -5.80 9.90
CA THR A 29 -28.94 -6.38 10.73
C THR A 29 -27.92 -5.31 11.09
N GLY A 30 -27.59 -5.22 12.38
CA GLY A 30 -26.58 -4.32 12.88
C GLY A 30 -25.77 -4.93 13.99
N SER A 31 -24.49 -4.65 14.09
CA SER A 31 -23.67 -5.09 15.20
C SER A 31 -22.67 -4.05 15.64
N ILE A 32 -22.27 -4.15 16.90
CA ILE A 32 -21.16 -3.41 17.50
C ILE A 32 -20.13 -4.39 18.04
N SER A 33 -18.88 -4.13 17.71
CA SER A 33 -17.73 -4.83 18.30
C SER A 33 -16.85 -3.82 19.01
N ILE A 34 -16.32 -4.18 20.17
CA ILE A 34 -15.40 -3.37 20.97
C ILE A 34 -14.13 -4.18 21.18
N ALA A 35 -12.97 -3.61 20.89
CA ALA A 35 -11.68 -4.27 21.00
C ALA A 35 -11.67 -5.63 20.25
N ASN A 36 -12.22 -5.67 19.02
CA ASN A 36 -12.37 -6.84 18.16
C ASN A 36 -13.29 -7.97 18.71
N GLU A 37 -13.92 -7.78 19.85
CA GLU A 37 -14.97 -8.72 20.30
C GLU A 37 -16.36 -8.19 19.94
N LYS A 38 -17.17 -9.02 19.30
CA LYS A 38 -18.57 -8.70 19.03
C LYS A 38 -19.33 -8.60 20.34
N LEU A 39 -19.81 -7.41 20.65
CA LEU A 39 -20.51 -7.12 21.89
C LEU A 39 -22.00 -7.43 21.76
N CYS A 40 -22.65 -6.84 20.78
CA CYS A 40 -24.04 -7.19 20.50
C CYS A 40 -24.34 -7.17 19.00
N GLU A 41 -25.34 -7.94 18.61
CA GLU A 41 -25.80 -8.06 17.24
C GLU A 41 -27.33 -8.15 17.24
N LYS A 42 -27.93 -7.32 16.42
CA LYS A 42 -29.36 -7.43 16.11
C LYS A 42 -29.46 -8.03 14.70
N ASP A 43 -30.14 -9.17 14.63
CA ASP A 43 -30.40 -9.89 13.39
C ASP A 43 -31.90 -9.93 13.07
N GLY A 44 -32.20 -9.81 11.79
CA GLY A 44 -33.53 -9.94 11.22
C GLY A 44 -34.32 -8.64 11.14
N THR A 45 -35.17 -8.57 10.11
CA THR A 45 -36.13 -7.47 9.87
C THR A 45 -37.20 -7.48 10.92
N PRO A 46 -37.47 -6.38 11.62
CA PRO A 46 -38.52 -6.32 12.61
C PRO A 46 -39.88 -6.48 11.94
N PRO A 47 -40.76 -7.33 12.47
CA PRO A 47 -42.12 -7.37 11.98
C PRO A 47 -42.80 -6.02 12.21
N ASN A 48 -43.38 -5.44 11.17
CA ASN A 48 -44.09 -4.16 11.16
C ASN A 48 -43.23 -2.89 11.16
N GLY A 49 -41.97 -2.92 10.68
CA GLY A 49 -41.16 -1.71 10.48
C GLY A 49 -40.78 -0.99 11.79
N LYS A 50 -40.82 -1.66 12.93
CA LYS A 50 -40.40 -1.11 14.22
C LYS A 50 -38.93 -1.47 14.46
N LEU A 51 -38.12 -0.46 14.78
CA LEU A 51 -36.74 -0.67 15.20
C LEU A 51 -36.70 -1.48 16.48
N ASN A 52 -35.92 -2.57 16.50
CA ASN A 52 -35.62 -3.33 17.71
C ASN A 52 -34.24 -2.94 18.21
N ILE A 53 -34.13 -2.72 19.50
CA ILE A 53 -32.85 -2.48 20.15
C ILE A 53 -32.33 -3.76 20.80
N GLN A 54 -31.09 -4.10 20.53
CA GLN A 54 -30.34 -5.11 21.25
C GLN A 54 -29.34 -4.43 22.17
N THR A 55 -29.31 -4.79 23.44
CA THR A 55 -28.43 -4.20 24.44
C THR A 55 -27.55 -5.24 25.10
N GLU A 56 -26.31 -4.85 25.35
CA GLU A 56 -25.35 -5.65 26.13
C GLU A 56 -24.63 -4.74 27.12
N MET A 57 -24.18 -5.34 28.22
CA MET A 57 -23.46 -4.66 29.30
C MET A 57 -22.04 -5.19 29.38
N ILE A 58 -21.07 -4.28 29.48
CA ILE A 58 -19.66 -4.61 29.60
C ILE A 58 -19.00 -3.75 30.67
N GLY A 59 -18.09 -4.31 31.44
CA GLY A 59 -17.21 -3.57 32.34
C GLY A 59 -16.04 -3.00 31.52
N LEU A 60 -15.86 -1.66 31.54
CA LEU A 60 -14.75 -1.00 30.88
C LEU A 60 -13.97 -0.20 31.91
N LYS A 61 -12.64 -0.16 31.76
CA LYS A 61 -11.78 0.80 32.44
C LYS A 61 -11.77 2.13 31.68
N ALA A 62 -11.41 3.19 32.37
CA ALA A 62 -11.15 4.47 31.73
C ALA A 62 -10.14 4.26 30.60
N GLY A 63 -10.46 4.79 29.40
CA GLY A 63 -9.59 4.58 28.24
C GLY A 63 -10.28 4.75 26.90
N TYR A 64 -9.51 4.52 25.82
CA TYR A 64 -10.05 4.52 24.45
C TYR A 64 -10.22 3.07 23.97
N TYR A 65 -11.35 2.81 23.34
CA TYR A 65 -11.68 1.50 22.80
C TYR A 65 -12.05 1.61 21.34
N LYS A 66 -11.42 0.77 20.53
CA LYS A 66 -11.79 0.64 19.12
C LYS A 66 -13.19 0.04 19.02
N VAL A 67 -14.03 0.69 18.24
CA VAL A 67 -15.40 0.26 17.95
C VAL A 67 -15.52 -0.02 16.46
N ALA A 68 -15.95 -1.21 16.11
CA ALA A 68 -16.35 -1.53 14.76
C ALA A 68 -17.88 -1.68 14.71
N LEU A 69 -18.48 -0.99 13.75
CA LEU A 69 -19.91 -1.06 13.48
C LEU A 69 -20.13 -1.79 12.17
N SER A 70 -21.08 -2.69 12.14
CA SER A 70 -21.52 -3.36 10.93
C SER A 70 -23.01 -3.19 10.76
N TYR A 71 -23.42 -2.85 9.55
CA TYR A 71 -24.81 -2.69 9.18
C TYR A 71 -25.07 -3.32 7.81
N THR A 72 -26.15 -4.09 7.70
CA THR A 72 -26.58 -4.68 6.44
C THR A 72 -28.05 -4.39 6.25
N ASN A 73 -28.41 -3.80 5.13
CA ASN A 73 -29.79 -3.62 4.69
C ASN A 73 -30.08 -4.61 3.54
N ASN A 74 -30.95 -5.57 3.81
CA ASN A 74 -31.20 -6.69 2.88
C ASN A 74 -32.42 -6.52 1.97
N ALA A 75 -33.27 -5.53 2.20
CA ALA A 75 -34.54 -5.42 1.49
C ALA A 75 -34.76 -4.05 0.87
N TYR A 76 -34.40 -3.91 -0.40
CA TYR A 76 -35.02 -2.91 -1.25
C TYR A 76 -36.22 -3.56 -1.96
N THR A 77 -37.42 -3.42 -1.42
CA THR A 77 -38.64 -3.61 -2.20
C THR A 77 -39.15 -2.24 -2.63
N PRO A 78 -39.51 -2.03 -3.91
CA PRO A 78 -39.88 -0.70 -4.43
C PRO A 78 -41.15 -0.08 -3.82
N VAL A 79 -41.75 -0.70 -2.82
CA VAL A 79 -43.10 -0.34 -2.32
C VAL A 79 -43.07 0.15 -0.85
N SER A 80 -41.96 0.12 -0.17
CA SER A 80 -41.87 0.65 1.20
C SER A 80 -40.90 1.83 1.29
N ASN A 81 -41.35 2.95 1.82
CA ASN A 81 -40.51 4.09 2.24
C ASN A 81 -39.68 3.68 3.49
N ASN A 82 -38.93 2.58 3.41
CA ASN A 82 -38.03 2.17 4.49
C ASN A 82 -36.77 3.03 4.42
N ALA A 83 -36.76 4.07 5.25
CA ALA A 83 -35.53 4.77 5.56
C ALA A 83 -34.64 3.79 6.36
N ALA A 84 -33.51 3.40 5.78
CA ALA A 84 -32.52 2.60 6.49
C ALA A 84 -32.09 3.34 7.77
N ALA A 85 -32.32 2.73 8.92
CA ALA A 85 -31.96 3.32 10.20
C ALA A 85 -30.98 2.40 10.93
N PHE A 86 -29.86 3.01 11.34
CA PHE A 86 -28.88 2.36 12.18
C PHE A 86 -28.45 3.34 13.27
N ASN A 87 -28.60 2.94 14.52
CA ASN A 87 -28.24 3.76 15.66
C ASN A 87 -27.47 2.95 16.70
N VAL A 88 -26.47 3.56 17.30
CA VAL A 88 -25.67 2.98 18.37
C VAL A 88 -25.65 3.94 19.55
N THR A 89 -25.94 3.42 20.71
CA THR A 89 -25.94 4.17 21.96
C THR A 89 -25.00 3.57 22.98
N MET A 90 -24.38 4.40 23.79
CA MET A 90 -23.57 4.03 24.95
C MET A 90 -24.04 4.86 26.14
N ASP A 91 -24.30 4.19 27.27
CA ASP A 91 -24.70 4.87 28.51
C ASP A 91 -24.13 4.12 29.72
N ARG A 92 -24.04 4.80 30.87
CA ARG A 92 -23.68 4.20 32.16
C ARG A 92 -24.90 3.64 32.90
N GLU A 93 -26.08 4.01 32.50
CA GLU A 93 -27.33 3.48 33.00
C GLU A 93 -27.95 2.49 31.99
N PRO A 94 -28.78 1.54 32.46
CA PRO A 94 -29.48 0.65 31.55
C PRO A 94 -30.29 1.43 30.51
N ILE A 95 -29.99 1.18 29.23
CA ILE A 95 -30.67 1.81 28.11
C ILE A 95 -32.14 1.38 28.15
N GLN A 96 -33.04 2.29 28.48
CA GLN A 96 -34.47 2.04 28.49
C GLN A 96 -35.02 2.18 27.06
N ALA A 97 -35.64 1.12 26.55
CA ALA A 97 -36.41 1.21 25.32
C ALA A 97 -37.53 2.23 25.50
N GLY A 98 -37.50 3.34 24.77
CA GLY A 98 -38.58 4.33 24.78
C GLY A 98 -38.19 5.78 25.03
N LYS A 99 -36.91 6.10 25.21
CA LYS A 99 -36.45 7.52 25.31
C LYS A 99 -36.28 8.22 23.93
N TYR A 100 -36.39 7.47 22.87
CA TYR A 100 -36.44 8.06 21.51
C TYR A 100 -37.91 8.09 21.08
N GLU A 101 -38.40 9.28 20.79
CA GLU A 101 -39.78 9.55 20.36
C GLU A 101 -40.11 8.87 19.02
N GLY A 102 -40.36 7.61 19.05
CA GLY A 102 -41.04 6.84 18.05
C GLY A 102 -41.97 5.88 18.76
N ASN A 103 -43.22 6.24 18.93
CA ASN A 103 -44.30 5.51 19.59
C ASN A 103 -44.13 3.98 19.53
N SER A 104 -43.54 3.34 20.53
CA SER A 104 -43.77 1.94 20.78
C SER A 104 -43.73 1.63 22.27
N THR A 105 -44.90 1.48 22.85
CA THR A 105 -45.13 0.84 24.12
C THR A 105 -44.79 -0.65 24.00
N MET A 106 -43.59 -1.05 24.34
CA MET A 106 -43.26 -2.43 24.76
C MET A 106 -42.33 -2.36 25.96
N LYS A 107 -42.88 -2.63 27.11
CA LYS A 107 -42.10 -3.05 28.28
C LYS A 107 -41.57 -4.44 27.97
N ARG A 108 -40.27 -4.58 27.74
CA ARG A 108 -39.61 -5.87 27.92
C ARG A 108 -38.83 -5.80 29.23
N GLU A 109 -39.14 -6.72 30.14
CA GLU A 109 -38.28 -7.01 31.27
C GLU A 109 -37.00 -7.63 30.75
N PHE A 110 -35.89 -6.89 30.82
CA PHE A 110 -34.57 -7.39 30.53
C PHE A 110 -34.06 -8.11 31.79
N SER A 111 -33.77 -9.39 31.66
CA SER A 111 -32.94 -10.10 32.62
C SER A 111 -31.50 -10.02 32.04
N PRO A 112 -30.62 -9.17 32.57
CA PRO A 112 -29.27 -9.11 32.09
C PRO A 112 -28.54 -10.37 32.56
N SER A 113 -28.07 -11.16 31.60
CA SER A 113 -27.05 -12.15 31.89
C SER A 113 -25.72 -11.39 31.97
N PRO A 114 -25.13 -11.22 33.15
CA PRO A 114 -23.93 -10.42 33.26
C PRO A 114 -22.73 -11.20 32.69
N LYS A 115 -22.36 -10.92 31.45
CA LYS A 115 -21.04 -11.25 30.97
C LYS A 115 -20.09 -10.14 31.45
N ILE A 116 -19.72 -10.21 32.73
CA ILE A 116 -18.72 -9.32 33.30
C ILE A 116 -17.37 -9.84 32.87
N LYS A 117 -16.89 -9.39 31.73
CA LYS A 117 -15.44 -9.44 31.38
C LYS A 117 -14.85 -8.13 31.84
N LEU A 118 -14.18 -8.13 32.98
CA LEU A 118 -13.24 -7.06 33.32
C LEU A 118 -12.03 -7.22 32.38
N TRP A 119 -11.96 -6.36 31.38
CA TRP A 119 -10.78 -6.23 30.56
C TRP A 119 -9.67 -5.62 31.42
N THR A 120 -8.83 -6.48 31.97
CA THR A 120 -7.51 -6.06 32.40
C THR A 120 -6.72 -5.90 31.11
N ILE A 121 -6.26 -4.69 30.84
CA ILE A 121 -5.12 -4.50 29.96
C ILE A 121 -4.01 -5.28 30.65
N GLU A 122 -3.72 -6.52 30.18
CA GLU A 122 -2.49 -7.17 30.58
C GLU A 122 -1.41 -6.17 30.22
N SER A 123 -0.52 -5.91 31.15
CA SER A 123 0.62 -5.04 30.92
C SER A 123 1.49 -5.73 29.88
N GLU A 124 1.18 -5.47 28.59
CA GLU A 124 2.10 -5.79 27.51
C GLU A 124 3.43 -5.16 27.87
N SER A 125 4.48 -5.91 27.66
CA SER A 125 5.85 -5.44 27.90
C SER A 125 6.03 -4.11 27.18
N THR A 126 5.99 -3.03 27.93
CA THR A 126 6.13 -1.68 27.40
C THR A 126 7.55 -1.54 26.86
N ILE A 127 7.67 -1.36 25.56
CA ILE A 127 8.94 -0.99 24.95
C ILE A 127 9.15 0.48 25.24
N THR A 128 10.12 0.77 26.13
CA THR A 128 10.52 2.16 26.44
C THR A 128 11.15 2.79 25.20
N CYS A 129 10.87 4.05 24.93
CA CYS A 129 11.45 4.74 23.80
C CYS A 129 12.95 4.96 24.01
N GLU A 130 13.77 4.23 23.24
CA GLU A 130 15.19 4.55 23.07
C GLU A 130 15.35 5.68 22.04
N GLU A 131 16.56 6.22 21.93
CA GLU A 131 16.89 7.16 20.85
C GLU A 131 16.60 6.54 19.47
N SER A 132 16.00 7.34 18.61
CA SER A 132 15.69 6.89 17.25
C SER A 132 16.98 6.58 16.48
N LYS A 133 17.02 5.40 15.87
CA LYS A 133 18.11 5.04 14.94
C LYS A 133 17.74 5.54 13.55
N LYS A 134 18.73 6.13 12.87
CA LYS A 134 18.54 6.53 11.49
C LYS A 134 18.29 5.30 10.61
N VAL A 135 17.17 5.32 9.91
CA VAL A 135 16.80 4.30 8.93
C VAL A 135 17.19 4.77 7.53
N GLU A 136 17.96 3.95 6.85
CA GLU A 136 18.28 4.18 5.44
C GLU A 136 17.27 3.46 4.56
N LEU A 137 16.92 4.06 3.44
CA LEU A 137 16.04 3.45 2.46
C LEU A 137 16.80 2.34 1.71
N GLU A 138 16.36 1.11 1.89
CA GLU A 138 16.91 -0.08 1.22
C GLU A 138 16.30 -0.25 -0.17
N PHE A 139 17.07 -0.76 -1.13
CA PHE A 139 16.59 -1.03 -2.48
C PHE A 139 16.63 -2.52 -2.77
N GLU A 140 15.45 -3.06 -3.06
CA GLU A 140 15.34 -4.43 -3.55
C GLU A 140 15.85 -4.45 -5.00
N LYS A 141 16.84 -5.30 -5.28
CA LYS A 141 17.33 -5.50 -6.62
C LYS A 141 16.28 -6.29 -7.41
N PRO A 142 15.62 -5.69 -8.41
CA PRO A 142 14.58 -6.39 -9.15
C PRO A 142 15.19 -7.53 -9.97
N VAL A 143 14.46 -8.64 -10.03
CA VAL A 143 14.73 -9.69 -11.01
C VAL A 143 14.02 -9.30 -12.30
N PRO A 144 14.73 -9.11 -13.42
CA PRO A 144 14.11 -8.75 -14.67
C PRO A 144 13.12 -9.82 -15.12
N THR A 145 11.95 -9.40 -15.57
CA THR A 145 10.97 -10.28 -16.20
C THR A 145 11.15 -10.19 -17.71
N TYR A 146 11.42 -11.30 -18.35
CA TYR A 146 11.54 -11.41 -19.80
C TYR A 146 10.21 -11.87 -20.41
N VAL A 147 9.77 -11.16 -21.45
CA VAL A 147 8.52 -11.45 -22.15
C VAL A 147 8.83 -11.65 -23.63
N GLU A 148 8.47 -12.81 -24.18
CA GLU A 148 8.67 -13.17 -25.59
C GLU A 148 7.62 -12.53 -26.51
N GLU A 149 7.42 -11.22 -26.35
CA GLU A 149 6.49 -10.42 -27.13
C GLU A 149 7.18 -9.17 -27.64
N ILE A 150 6.70 -8.61 -28.75
CA ILE A 150 7.15 -7.32 -29.23
C ILE A 150 6.57 -6.24 -28.34
N GLY A 151 7.43 -5.43 -27.73
CA GLY A 151 7.02 -4.34 -26.84
C GLY A 151 8.17 -3.44 -26.46
N ALA A 152 7.85 -2.34 -25.81
CA ALA A 152 8.86 -1.47 -25.22
C ALA A 152 9.29 -2.02 -23.85
N CYS A 153 10.59 -2.10 -23.60
CA CYS A 153 11.11 -2.38 -22.26
C CYS A 153 10.72 -1.26 -21.30
N GLU A 154 10.50 -1.60 -20.05
CA GLU A 154 10.05 -0.62 -19.07
C GLU A 154 10.58 -0.89 -17.66
N THR A 155 10.92 0.20 -16.97
CA THR A 155 11.17 0.23 -15.53
C THR A 155 10.03 0.96 -14.84
N LYS A 156 9.29 0.25 -14.01
CA LYS A 156 8.19 0.81 -13.22
C LYS A 156 8.58 0.92 -11.75
N SER A 157 8.30 2.07 -11.15
CA SER A 157 8.40 2.26 -9.71
C SER A 157 7.39 1.39 -8.96
N ILE A 158 7.81 0.86 -7.82
CA ILE A 158 6.95 0.14 -6.88
C ILE A 158 6.72 1.05 -5.67
N LEU A 159 5.50 1.02 -5.13
CA LEU A 159 5.16 1.76 -3.93
C LEU A 159 6.12 1.38 -2.79
N PRO A 160 6.81 2.35 -2.16
CA PRO A 160 7.71 2.08 -1.05
C PRO A 160 7.00 1.39 0.12
N ARG A 161 7.74 0.57 0.84
CA ARG A 161 7.28 -0.06 2.06
C ARG A 161 8.00 0.58 3.24
N ILE A 162 7.24 1.11 4.19
CA ILE A 162 7.75 1.68 5.43
C ILE A 162 7.16 0.87 6.58
N CYS A 163 8.01 0.20 7.35
CA CYS A 163 7.60 -0.56 8.51
C CYS A 163 7.79 0.29 9.76
N VAL A 164 6.77 0.35 10.57
CA VAL A 164 6.77 1.12 11.81
C VAL A 164 6.42 0.24 13.01
N THR A 165 6.83 0.69 14.17
CA THR A 165 6.41 0.19 15.48
C THR A 165 6.12 1.38 16.38
N VAL A 166 5.71 1.11 17.61
CA VAL A 166 5.56 2.15 18.64
C VAL A 166 6.36 1.82 19.87
N CYS A 167 6.76 2.84 20.59
CA CYS A 167 7.31 2.75 21.92
C CYS A 167 6.54 3.67 22.85
N ARG A 168 6.53 3.36 24.15
CA ARG A 168 5.86 4.16 25.14
C ARG A 168 6.79 5.23 25.72
N ASP A 169 6.36 6.48 25.67
CA ASP A 169 6.96 7.58 26.39
C ASP A 169 6.18 7.79 27.68
N ASP A 170 6.75 7.30 28.78
CA ASP A 170 6.11 7.41 30.11
C ASP A 170 6.10 8.85 30.65
N THR A 171 6.93 9.74 30.10
CA THR A 171 7.00 11.14 30.53
C THR A 171 5.80 11.94 30.00
N GLU A 172 5.42 11.70 28.76
CA GLU A 172 4.31 12.39 28.10
C GLU A 172 3.04 11.53 28.05
N ASP A 173 3.10 10.28 28.52
CA ASP A 173 2.02 9.27 28.47
C ASP A 173 1.47 9.07 27.04
N VAL A 174 2.39 8.93 26.09
CA VAL A 174 2.06 8.74 24.68
C VAL A 174 2.80 7.55 24.07
N TRP A 175 2.19 6.95 23.04
CA TRP A 175 2.86 6.10 22.10
C TRP A 175 3.56 6.97 21.05
N ARG A 176 4.86 6.77 20.85
CA ARG A 176 5.63 7.41 19.77
C ARG A 176 5.87 6.42 18.65
N CYS A 177 5.70 6.88 17.43
CA CYS A 177 6.07 6.13 16.24
C CYS A 177 7.59 5.91 16.18
N ARG A 178 8.01 4.74 15.70
CA ARG A 178 9.39 4.41 15.36
C ARG A 178 9.42 3.73 14.00
N VAL A 179 10.22 4.26 13.10
CA VAL A 179 10.49 3.60 11.81
C VAL A 179 11.50 2.49 12.05
N VAL A 180 11.13 1.28 11.65
CA VAL A 180 11.95 0.07 11.82
C VAL A 180 12.78 -0.20 10.58
N SER A 181 12.15 -0.10 9.42
CA SER A 181 12.79 -0.31 8.13
C SER A 181 12.02 0.42 7.03
N ALA A 182 12.70 0.73 5.95
CA ALA A 182 12.08 1.27 4.76
C ALA A 182 12.72 0.67 3.51
N SER A 183 11.91 0.30 2.53
CA SER A 183 12.40 -0.20 1.26
C SER A 183 11.64 0.43 0.09
N ALA A 184 12.35 0.57 -1.03
CA ALA A 184 11.81 1.00 -2.30
C ALA A 184 12.40 0.15 -3.43
N GLY A 185 11.85 0.25 -4.62
CA GLY A 185 12.37 -0.49 -5.75
C GLY A 185 11.63 -0.19 -7.03
N GLY A 186 12.01 -0.93 -8.07
CA GLY A 186 11.37 -0.90 -9.37
C GLY A 186 11.20 -2.31 -9.93
N LYS A 187 10.26 -2.46 -10.83
CA LYS A 187 10.08 -3.68 -11.63
C LYS A 187 10.63 -3.40 -13.02
N ILE A 188 11.50 -4.29 -13.51
CA ILE A 188 12.04 -4.24 -14.87
C ILE A 188 11.32 -5.31 -15.71
N THR A 189 10.78 -4.90 -16.86
CA THR A 189 10.21 -5.80 -17.86
C THR A 189 10.97 -5.61 -19.17
N ILE A 190 11.52 -6.71 -19.69
CA ILE A 190 12.25 -6.75 -20.95
C ILE A 190 11.37 -7.47 -21.97
N TYR A 191 10.89 -6.73 -22.95
CA TYR A 191 10.17 -7.28 -24.09
C TYR A 191 11.16 -7.65 -25.19
N GLN A 192 11.13 -8.86 -25.69
CA GLN A 192 12.13 -9.38 -26.59
C GLN A 192 11.52 -10.09 -27.78
N ASP A 193 12.03 -9.72 -28.96
CA ASP A 193 12.01 -10.59 -30.15
C ASP A 193 13.43 -11.11 -30.38
N TYR A 194 13.70 -12.35 -29.97
CA TYR A 194 15.02 -12.98 -30.13
C TYR A 194 15.41 -13.27 -31.58
N SER A 195 14.50 -13.06 -32.54
CA SER A 195 14.74 -13.37 -33.95
C SER A 195 15.89 -12.57 -34.58
N ARG A 196 16.25 -11.44 -33.97
CA ARG A 196 17.27 -10.52 -34.46
C ARG A 196 18.43 -10.28 -33.47
N ASP A 197 18.60 -11.15 -32.48
CA ASP A 197 19.81 -11.13 -31.64
C ASP A 197 20.97 -11.79 -32.43
N PRO A 198 22.05 -11.04 -32.74
CA PRO A 198 23.11 -11.56 -33.59
C PRO A 198 23.94 -12.69 -32.96
N PHE A 199 23.87 -12.86 -31.63
CA PHE A 199 24.51 -13.99 -30.95
C PHE A 199 23.67 -15.28 -31.04
N LEU A 200 22.35 -15.15 -31.14
CA LEU A 200 21.42 -16.28 -31.23
C LEU A 200 21.11 -16.61 -32.69
N ASN A 201 20.88 -15.61 -33.52
CA ASN A 201 20.51 -15.67 -34.90
C ASN A 201 21.42 -14.74 -35.74
N PRO A 202 22.66 -15.16 -36.03
CA PRO A 202 23.60 -14.30 -36.75
C PRO A 202 23.13 -14.00 -38.18
N PRO A 203 23.55 -12.84 -38.75
CA PRO A 203 23.28 -12.54 -40.16
C PRO A 203 23.72 -13.68 -41.09
N VAL A 204 22.91 -14.03 -42.08
CA VAL A 204 23.17 -15.14 -43.02
C VAL A 204 23.73 -14.66 -44.36
N ASN A 205 23.77 -13.34 -44.62
CA ASN A 205 24.31 -12.75 -45.81
C ASN A 205 24.87 -11.34 -45.51
N GLU A 206 25.63 -10.79 -46.48
CA GLU A 206 26.31 -9.49 -46.36
C GLU A 206 25.32 -8.34 -46.10
N GLN A 207 24.15 -8.34 -46.74
CA GLN A 207 23.15 -7.29 -46.57
C GLN A 207 22.61 -7.26 -45.14
N GLU A 208 22.27 -8.44 -44.60
CA GLU A 208 21.82 -8.51 -43.19
C GLU A 208 22.89 -8.11 -42.20
N ALA A 209 24.16 -8.38 -42.49
CA ALA A 209 25.27 -7.92 -41.66
C ALA A 209 25.45 -6.39 -41.73
N ILE A 210 25.25 -5.78 -42.90
CA ILE A 210 25.23 -4.32 -43.07
C ILE A 210 24.11 -3.69 -42.26
N ASP A 211 22.90 -4.25 -42.38
CA ASP A 211 21.73 -3.76 -41.67
C ASP A 211 21.92 -3.89 -40.15
N ALA A 212 22.41 -5.03 -39.66
CA ALA A 212 22.68 -5.28 -38.26
C ALA A 212 23.69 -4.26 -37.68
N VAL A 213 24.83 -4.02 -38.35
CA VAL A 213 25.82 -3.05 -37.87
C VAL A 213 25.27 -1.63 -37.87
N ASN A 214 24.56 -1.23 -38.92
CA ASN A 214 23.98 0.10 -39.01
C ASN A 214 22.90 0.34 -37.94
N GLU A 215 21.97 -0.63 -37.74
CA GLU A 215 20.91 -0.52 -36.75
C GLU A 215 21.47 -0.49 -35.33
N MET A 216 22.39 -1.39 -34.99
CA MET A 216 22.98 -1.43 -33.65
C MET A 216 23.81 -0.18 -33.34
N ASN A 217 24.57 0.37 -34.32
CA ASN A 217 25.33 1.61 -34.15
C ASN A 217 24.41 2.85 -34.00
N ALA A 218 23.20 2.82 -34.53
CA ALA A 218 22.26 3.93 -34.45
C ALA A 218 21.41 3.92 -33.17
N TYR A 219 21.55 2.93 -32.28
CA TYR A 219 20.71 2.78 -31.10
C TYR A 219 20.74 3.98 -30.15
N GLN A 220 21.91 4.60 -29.94
CA GLN A 220 22.06 5.82 -29.16
C GLN A 220 21.33 7.05 -29.74
N ASP A 221 20.96 6.99 -31.02
CA ASP A 221 20.22 8.03 -31.72
C ASP A 221 18.73 7.83 -31.52
N ARG A 222 18.23 8.09 -30.38
CA ARG A 222 16.82 8.08 -29.93
C ARG A 222 15.78 7.64 -30.97
N GLY A 223 15.04 6.57 -30.67
CA GLY A 223 13.90 6.11 -31.46
C GLY A 223 14.25 5.42 -32.77
N LYS A 224 15.52 5.28 -33.11
CA LYS A 224 15.99 4.43 -34.23
C LYS A 224 16.33 3.04 -33.73
N VAL A 225 15.42 2.46 -32.97
CA VAL A 225 15.55 1.06 -32.56
C VAL A 225 15.25 0.21 -33.78
N GLY A 226 16.29 -0.39 -34.35
CA GLY A 226 16.16 -1.35 -35.42
C GLY A 226 15.69 -2.72 -34.92
N ALA A 227 15.52 -3.64 -35.85
CA ALA A 227 15.18 -5.03 -35.52
C ALA A 227 16.35 -5.78 -34.88
N TRP A 228 17.60 -5.39 -35.19
CA TRP A 228 18.81 -6.01 -34.66
C TRP A 228 19.14 -5.45 -33.27
N HIS A 229 19.02 -6.31 -32.24
CA HIS A 229 19.13 -5.90 -30.87
C HIS A 229 19.47 -7.09 -29.95
N THR A 230 19.93 -6.81 -28.71
CA THR A 230 20.17 -7.85 -27.71
C THR A 230 19.40 -7.57 -26.42
N SER A 231 19.00 -8.63 -25.74
CA SER A 231 18.37 -8.52 -24.43
C SER A 231 19.25 -7.85 -23.38
N ALA A 232 20.56 -8.06 -23.50
CA ALA A 232 21.54 -7.46 -22.62
C ALA A 232 21.58 -5.94 -22.77
N ALA A 233 21.41 -5.39 -24.00
CA ALA A 233 21.35 -3.97 -24.23
C ALA A 233 20.07 -3.34 -23.66
N SER A 234 18.92 -4.00 -23.85
CA SER A 234 17.67 -3.59 -23.21
C SER A 234 17.80 -3.58 -21.68
N LEU A 235 18.41 -4.61 -21.12
CA LEU A 235 18.64 -4.67 -19.67
C LEU A 235 19.54 -3.54 -19.18
N ALA A 236 20.63 -3.24 -19.90
CA ALA A 236 21.52 -2.14 -19.54
C ALA A 236 20.81 -0.78 -19.58
N HIS A 237 19.93 -0.57 -20.56
CA HIS A 237 19.06 0.61 -20.65
C HIS A 237 18.14 0.72 -19.42
N GLU A 238 17.39 -0.33 -19.11
CA GLU A 238 16.44 -0.34 -17.98
C GLU A 238 17.15 -0.26 -16.62
N GLU A 239 18.32 -0.86 -16.48
CA GLU A 239 19.15 -0.73 -15.29
C GLU A 239 19.61 0.72 -15.03
N HIS A 240 19.76 1.51 -16.10
CA HIS A 240 20.03 2.94 -15.95
C HIS A 240 18.82 3.67 -15.36
N HIS A 241 17.62 3.45 -15.88
CA HIS A 241 16.40 4.00 -15.34
C HIS A 241 16.17 3.59 -13.89
N ARG A 242 16.49 2.33 -13.53
CA ARG A 242 16.43 1.85 -12.15
C ARG A 242 17.33 2.68 -11.23
N ARG A 243 18.56 3.00 -11.65
CA ARG A 243 19.48 3.85 -10.85
C ARG A 243 18.93 5.27 -10.67
N GLU A 244 18.41 5.87 -11.74
CA GLU A 244 17.76 7.18 -11.65
C GLU A 244 16.60 7.17 -10.66
N LEU A 245 15.79 6.10 -10.67
CA LEU A 245 14.70 5.90 -9.74
C LEU A 245 15.19 5.78 -8.28
N GLU A 246 16.23 4.98 -8.02
CA GLU A 246 16.83 4.85 -6.69
C GLU A 246 17.39 6.18 -6.17
N ASP A 247 18.08 6.94 -7.02
CA ASP A 247 18.63 8.23 -6.63
C ASP A 247 17.53 9.25 -6.32
N ALA A 248 16.43 9.23 -7.07
CA ALA A 248 15.25 10.05 -6.79
C ALA A 248 14.62 9.67 -5.45
N TYR A 249 14.46 8.37 -5.15
CA TYR A 249 13.97 7.91 -3.87
C TYR A 249 14.85 8.32 -2.70
N LYS A 250 16.18 8.18 -2.82
CA LYS A 250 17.14 8.61 -1.78
C LYS A 250 17.05 10.11 -1.53
N PHE A 251 16.90 10.89 -2.61
CA PHE A 251 16.76 12.34 -2.51
C PHE A 251 15.49 12.72 -1.76
N TYR A 252 14.32 12.25 -2.21
CA TYR A 252 13.04 12.61 -1.61
C TYR A 252 12.81 12.01 -0.23
N TRP A 253 13.38 10.85 0.10
CA TRP A 253 13.38 10.31 1.46
C TRP A 253 13.95 11.29 2.48
N LYS A 254 15.03 11.99 2.08
CA LYS A 254 15.69 13.00 2.92
C LYS A 254 15.00 14.35 2.84
N GLU A 255 14.62 14.78 1.65
CA GLU A 255 14.00 16.09 1.42
C GLU A 255 12.66 16.22 2.15
N LEU A 256 11.86 15.16 2.17
CA LEU A 256 10.58 15.11 2.89
C LEU A 256 10.74 14.75 4.37
N ASP A 257 11.95 14.49 4.85
CA ASP A 257 12.21 14.05 6.22
C ASP A 257 11.22 12.96 6.71
N ILE A 258 10.95 11.98 5.85
CA ILE A 258 9.88 10.97 6.05
C ILE A 258 9.99 10.30 7.42
N GLN A 259 11.19 9.89 7.84
CA GLN A 259 11.39 9.28 9.14
C GLN A 259 11.05 10.27 10.27
N GLY A 260 11.57 11.49 10.19
CA GLY A 260 11.33 12.51 11.21
C GLY A 260 9.85 12.90 11.31
N GLU A 261 9.15 13.02 10.16
CA GLU A 261 7.71 13.29 10.14
C GLU A 261 6.92 12.15 10.80
N LEU A 262 7.24 10.89 10.50
CA LEU A 262 6.57 9.75 11.12
C LEU A 262 6.84 9.69 12.63
N GLU A 263 8.08 9.90 13.06
CA GLU A 263 8.46 9.78 14.47
C GLU A 263 8.03 10.96 15.34
N ARG A 264 7.61 12.08 14.73
CA ARG A 264 6.92 13.18 15.43
C ARG A 264 5.47 12.86 15.79
N ASN A 265 4.87 11.86 15.12
CA ASN A 265 3.51 11.46 15.45
C ASN A 265 3.46 10.74 16.79
N THR A 266 2.50 11.16 17.60
CA THR A 266 2.23 10.60 18.92
C THR A 266 0.76 10.28 19.08
N ILE A 267 0.45 9.25 19.87
CA ILE A 267 -0.92 8.86 20.22
C ILE A 267 -0.98 8.76 21.74
N PRO A 268 -1.99 9.34 22.41
CA PRO A 268 -2.16 9.16 23.84
C PRO A 268 -2.19 7.67 24.22
N CYS A 269 -1.42 7.26 25.24
CA CYS A 269 -1.41 5.88 25.75
C CYS A 269 -2.74 5.51 26.39
N PHE A 270 -3.47 6.48 26.87
CA PHE A 270 -4.68 6.25 27.64
C PHE A 270 -5.74 5.44 26.88
N GLY A 271 -5.89 4.17 27.25
CA GLY A 271 -6.83 3.23 26.63
C GLY A 271 -6.49 2.73 25.23
N MET A 272 -5.29 3.02 24.75
CA MET A 272 -4.78 2.55 23.48
C MET A 272 -3.79 1.40 23.72
N SER A 273 -4.12 0.19 23.24
CA SER A 273 -3.15 -0.91 23.24
C SER A 273 -2.00 -0.62 22.27
N MET A 274 -0.86 -1.26 22.51
CA MET A 274 0.30 -1.17 21.62
C MET A 274 -0.06 -1.56 20.17
N ASP A 275 -0.80 -2.66 19.98
CA ASP A 275 -1.20 -3.14 18.65
C ASP A 275 -2.09 -2.13 17.91
N ASN A 276 -3.03 -1.50 18.63
CA ASN A 276 -3.87 -0.47 18.05
C ASN A 276 -3.07 0.79 17.69
N ALA A 277 -2.09 1.14 18.51
CA ALA A 277 -1.20 2.26 18.23
C ALA A 277 -0.31 1.97 16.99
N ILE A 278 0.22 0.76 16.85
CA ILE A 278 0.98 0.31 15.67
C ILE A 278 0.09 0.43 14.43
N HIS A 279 -1.11 -0.17 14.47
CA HIS A 279 -2.02 -0.13 13.32
C HIS A 279 -2.36 1.30 12.89
N TYR A 280 -2.55 2.20 13.85
CA TYR A 280 -2.81 3.61 13.55
C TYR A 280 -1.60 4.27 12.89
N MET A 281 -0.38 4.01 13.39
CA MET A 281 0.86 4.55 12.81
C MET A 281 1.16 3.97 11.42
N GLU A 282 0.76 2.73 11.13
CA GLU A 282 0.87 2.12 9.80
C GLU A 282 0.09 2.92 8.73
N GLN A 283 -1.04 3.53 9.07
CA GLN A 283 -1.81 4.36 8.14
C GLN A 283 -1.04 5.65 7.76
N PHE A 284 -0.34 6.25 8.71
CA PHE A 284 0.56 7.38 8.41
C PHE A 284 1.74 6.93 7.55
N ALA A 285 2.34 5.78 7.86
CA ALA A 285 3.43 5.22 7.07
C ALA A 285 3.00 4.95 5.61
N ILE A 286 1.80 4.42 5.38
CA ILE A 286 1.23 4.21 4.04
C ILE A 286 1.03 5.55 3.33
N SER A 287 0.54 6.57 4.02
CA SER A 287 0.34 7.91 3.43
C SER A 287 1.67 8.55 3.05
N SER A 288 2.68 8.47 3.92
CA SER A 288 4.03 8.97 3.65
C SER A 288 4.71 8.21 2.50
N ALA A 289 4.50 6.90 2.41
CA ALA A 289 5.00 6.08 1.31
C ALA A 289 4.37 6.50 -0.04
N ARG A 290 3.08 6.84 -0.05
CA ARG A 290 2.40 7.36 -1.25
C ARG A 290 2.93 8.73 -1.65
N GLU A 291 3.09 9.64 -0.70
CA GLU A 291 3.64 10.96 -0.98
C GLU A 291 5.05 10.84 -1.57
N LEU A 292 5.91 10.01 -0.98
CA LEU A 292 7.24 9.72 -1.49
C LEU A 292 7.18 9.17 -2.93
N TYR A 293 6.32 8.19 -3.18
CA TYR A 293 6.09 7.62 -4.50
C TYR A 293 5.66 8.67 -5.52
N ASP A 294 4.65 9.48 -5.20
CA ASP A 294 4.12 10.50 -6.11
C ASP A 294 5.15 11.56 -6.45
N LYS A 295 5.99 11.97 -5.48
CA LYS A 295 7.10 12.90 -5.71
C LYS A 295 8.16 12.32 -6.65
N VAL A 296 8.54 11.07 -6.42
CA VAL A 296 9.53 10.37 -7.27
C VAL A 296 9.01 10.20 -8.69
N VAL A 297 7.78 9.71 -8.86
CA VAL A 297 7.18 9.54 -10.19
C VAL A 297 7.06 10.89 -10.92
N ALA A 298 6.60 11.93 -10.22
CA ALA A 298 6.50 13.27 -10.81
C ALA A 298 7.87 13.85 -11.19
N TYR A 299 8.92 13.51 -10.46
CA TYR A 299 10.30 13.91 -10.79
C TYR A 299 10.80 13.17 -12.05
N ILE A 300 10.68 11.85 -12.08
CA ILE A 300 11.12 11.02 -13.21
C ILE A 300 10.42 11.47 -14.52
N LEU A 301 9.11 11.73 -14.46
CA LEU A 301 8.34 12.20 -15.62
C LEU A 301 8.74 13.61 -16.11
N ARG A 302 9.47 14.37 -15.31
CA ARG A 302 9.95 15.72 -15.66
C ARG A 302 11.44 15.77 -16.02
N LEU A 303 12.12 14.62 -15.99
CA LEU A 303 13.53 14.60 -16.40
C LEU A 303 13.66 15.15 -17.83
N PRO A 304 14.60 16.07 -18.07
CA PRO A 304 14.80 16.63 -19.40
C PRO A 304 15.13 15.54 -20.41
N ASP A 305 14.75 15.77 -21.67
CA ASP A 305 15.07 14.85 -22.77
C ASP A 305 16.57 14.54 -22.90
N GLU A 306 17.44 15.45 -22.47
CA GLU A 306 18.89 15.22 -22.47
C GLU A 306 19.32 14.11 -21.52
N SER A 307 18.68 13.96 -20.34
CA SER A 307 18.95 12.84 -19.44
C SER A 307 18.43 11.52 -20.00
N ASN A 308 17.38 11.54 -20.83
CA ASN A 308 16.87 10.36 -21.51
C ASN A 308 17.82 9.79 -22.58
N SER A 309 18.89 10.50 -22.97
CA SER A 309 19.92 9.94 -23.85
C SER A 309 20.86 8.96 -23.14
N ARG A 310 21.05 9.10 -21.81
CA ARG A 310 21.98 8.28 -21.03
C ARG A 310 21.63 6.79 -21.00
N PRO A 311 20.36 6.38 -20.85
CA PRO A 311 19.97 4.97 -20.95
C PRO A 311 20.33 4.36 -22.31
N TYR A 312 20.16 5.12 -23.40
CA TYR A 312 20.55 4.67 -24.73
C TYR A 312 22.07 4.50 -24.87
N CYS A 313 22.86 5.37 -24.24
CA CYS A 313 24.33 5.21 -24.22
C CYS A 313 24.72 3.92 -23.48
N ALA A 314 24.07 3.60 -22.37
CA ALA A 314 24.33 2.36 -21.62
C ALA A 314 24.00 1.11 -22.46
N GLY A 315 22.88 1.11 -23.17
CA GLY A 315 22.52 0.05 -24.12
C GLY A 315 23.49 -0.03 -25.31
N GLN A 316 23.95 1.11 -25.82
CA GLN A 316 24.92 1.18 -26.92
C GLN A 316 26.26 0.55 -26.56
N GLU A 317 26.78 0.77 -25.35
CA GLU A 317 28.01 0.14 -24.89
C GLU A 317 27.93 -1.40 -24.98
N VAL A 318 26.79 -1.98 -24.66
CA VAL A 318 26.55 -3.42 -24.79
C VAL A 318 26.39 -3.84 -26.26
N LEU A 319 25.71 -3.03 -27.08
CA LEU A 319 25.56 -3.31 -28.52
C LEU A 319 26.86 -3.24 -29.28
N ASN A 320 27.84 -2.47 -28.82
CA ASN A 320 29.14 -2.43 -29.46
C ASN A 320 29.84 -3.80 -29.46
N GLU A 321 29.64 -4.63 -28.47
CA GLU A 321 30.13 -6.02 -28.47
C GLU A 321 29.43 -6.90 -29.52
N ALA A 322 28.11 -6.74 -29.66
CA ALA A 322 27.33 -7.42 -30.70
C ALA A 322 27.72 -6.96 -32.10
N THR A 323 27.92 -5.65 -32.29
CA THR A 323 28.45 -5.07 -33.55
C THR A 323 29.80 -5.66 -33.88
N ALA A 324 30.73 -5.70 -32.94
CA ALA A 324 32.04 -6.30 -33.13
C ALA A 324 31.96 -7.79 -33.49
N HIS A 325 30.96 -8.53 -32.93
CA HIS A 325 30.71 -9.92 -33.30
C HIS A 325 30.30 -10.05 -34.76
N VAL A 326 29.34 -9.24 -35.22
CA VAL A 326 28.90 -9.23 -36.64
C VAL A 326 30.06 -8.86 -37.59
N ILE A 327 30.90 -7.89 -37.23
CA ILE A 327 32.09 -7.50 -38.02
C ILE A 327 33.05 -8.70 -38.14
N ARG A 328 33.34 -9.41 -37.04
CA ARG A 328 34.21 -10.60 -37.10
C ARG A 328 33.62 -11.72 -37.98
N LEU A 329 32.31 -11.91 -37.92
CA LEU A 329 31.61 -12.85 -38.77
C LEU A 329 31.78 -12.43 -40.25
N ALA A 330 31.58 -11.15 -40.58
CA ALA A 330 31.75 -10.61 -41.93
C ALA A 330 33.18 -10.82 -42.48
N ASP A 331 34.20 -10.66 -41.63
CA ASP A 331 35.59 -10.92 -42.00
C ASP A 331 35.79 -12.40 -42.31
N THR A 332 35.20 -13.31 -41.52
CA THR A 332 35.29 -14.74 -41.75
C THR A 332 34.60 -15.18 -43.04
N MET A 333 33.46 -14.55 -43.37
CA MET A 333 32.64 -14.84 -44.53
C MET A 333 33.11 -14.14 -45.80
N GLY A 334 34.12 -13.21 -45.69
CA GLY A 334 34.61 -12.43 -46.83
C GLY A 334 33.68 -11.31 -47.29
N TRP A 335 32.77 -10.84 -46.43
CA TRP A 335 31.82 -9.74 -46.71
C TRP A 335 32.52 -8.39 -46.57
N SER A 336 32.90 -7.81 -47.72
CA SER A 336 33.77 -6.60 -47.76
C SER A 336 33.03 -5.29 -47.53
N ASN A 337 31.72 -5.24 -47.75
CA ASN A 337 30.94 -4.00 -47.70
C ASN A 337 30.35 -3.73 -46.30
N VAL A 338 30.51 -4.62 -45.33
CA VAL A 338 30.03 -4.40 -43.96
C VAL A 338 30.84 -3.27 -43.31
N PRO A 339 30.18 -2.25 -42.70
CA PRO A 339 30.88 -1.17 -42.00
C PRO A 339 31.79 -1.70 -40.88
N ARG A 340 32.99 -1.08 -40.74
CA ARG A 340 34.01 -1.49 -39.74
C ARG A 340 34.12 -0.51 -38.57
N GLY A 341 33.27 0.53 -38.54
CA GLY A 341 33.22 1.50 -37.44
C GLY A 341 32.26 1.03 -36.35
N ILE A 342 32.71 1.23 -35.10
CA ILE A 342 31.89 1.07 -33.89
C ILE A 342 31.75 2.45 -33.24
#